data_32b19bf0c4be4c6c5637c72d9c52c069
#
_entry.id   32b19bf0c4be4c6c5637c72d9c52c069
#
_cell.length_a   1.000
_cell.length_b   1.000
_cell.length_c   1.000
_cell.angle_alpha   90.00
_cell.angle_beta   90.00
_cell.angle_gamma   90.00
#
_symmetry.space_group_name_H-M   'P 1'
#
loop_
_entity.id
_entity.type
_entity.pdbx_description
1 polymer ?
#
loop_
_entity_poly.entity_id
_entity_poly.type
_entity_poly.pdbx_seq_one_letter_code
_entity_poly.pdbx_strand_id
1 'polypeptide(L)'
;MMHAYSEDQLETSLDTLGQMLDYAVNGCKMPLRDFYSRFLASRVSDAFGAGFPKYLVGMSGIELAIKVLEETGYEGDIPYDYAPEAPWVEYWTGMAVAYLQWYTGHTFSYIDSHGMPIESIADIFFPYHEADLTKFLDIALERLEKFCKDAPQPVKEYREILGISQDELARRTGVSLRMIRAYEQGKQDLSRAEARTLLNLSWALHCSPEALLPFDEK
;
A
#
# COMPACT_ATOMS: atom_id res chain seq x y z
N MET A 1 0.34 10.56 -15.80
CA MET A 1 0.38 9.52 -14.75
C MET A 1 -0.74 8.55 -15.07
N MET A 2 -0.55 7.24 -14.93
CA MET A 2 -1.60 6.27 -15.24
C MET A 2 -2.22 5.87 -13.91
N HIS A 3 -3.50 6.21 -13.70
CA HIS A 3 -4.23 5.84 -12.49
C HIS A 3 -4.58 4.35 -12.50
N ALA A 4 -4.90 3.77 -11.34
CA ALA A 4 -5.18 2.34 -11.21
C ALA A 4 -6.38 1.88 -12.06
N TYR A 5 -7.39 2.73 -12.21
CA TYR A 5 -8.59 2.48 -13.03
C TYR A 5 -9.16 3.79 -13.55
N SER A 6 -10.22 3.72 -14.35
CA SER A 6 -10.83 4.87 -15.03
C SER A 6 -11.43 5.88 -14.05
N GLU A 7 -11.30 7.18 -14.34
CA GLU A 7 -11.76 8.28 -13.50
C GLU A 7 -13.29 8.30 -13.33
N ASP A 8 -14.05 7.80 -14.31
CA ASP A 8 -15.50 7.67 -14.24
C ASP A 8 -16.00 6.69 -13.16
N GLN A 9 -15.12 5.80 -12.69
CA GLN A 9 -15.40 4.85 -11.60
C GLN A 9 -14.94 5.37 -10.23
N LEU A 10 -14.21 6.49 -10.19
CA LEU A 10 -13.55 6.97 -8.97
C LEU A 10 -14.55 7.28 -7.86
N GLU A 11 -15.54 8.14 -8.12
CA GLU A 11 -16.51 8.56 -7.10
C GLU A 11 -17.19 7.37 -6.44
N THR A 12 -17.67 6.41 -7.25
CA THR A 12 -18.33 5.21 -6.73
C THR A 12 -17.35 4.33 -5.93
N SER A 13 -16.10 4.20 -6.38
CA SER A 13 -15.09 3.39 -5.68
C SER A 13 -14.71 3.99 -4.33
N LEU A 14 -14.60 5.32 -4.23
CA LEU A 14 -14.37 6.01 -2.97
C LEU A 14 -15.51 5.73 -1.98
N ASP A 15 -16.75 5.92 -2.41
CA ASP A 15 -17.95 5.66 -1.59
C ASP A 15 -18.00 4.19 -1.16
N THR A 16 -17.75 3.26 -2.07
CA THR A 16 -17.76 1.83 -1.79
C THR A 16 -16.73 1.45 -0.71
N LEU A 17 -15.49 1.95 -0.79
CA LEU A 17 -14.47 1.64 0.22
C LEU A 17 -14.73 2.37 1.54
N GLY A 18 -15.32 3.58 1.48
CA GLY A 18 -15.79 4.32 2.64
C GLY A 18 -16.85 3.54 3.41
N GLN A 19 -17.90 3.09 2.73
CA GLN A 19 -18.96 2.27 3.31
C GLN A 19 -18.43 0.94 3.86
N MET A 20 -17.46 0.31 3.19
CA MET A 20 -16.86 -0.94 3.63
C MET A 20 -16.18 -0.80 5.00
N LEU A 21 -15.35 0.22 5.19
CA LEU A 21 -14.66 0.44 6.47
C LEU A 21 -15.64 0.88 7.56
N ASP A 22 -16.57 1.78 7.24
CA ASP A 22 -17.61 2.22 8.19
C ASP A 22 -18.45 1.05 8.70
N TYR A 23 -18.95 0.21 7.80
CA TYR A 23 -19.71 -0.97 8.18
C TYR A 23 -18.90 -1.94 9.06
N ALA A 24 -17.64 -2.20 8.70
CA ALA A 24 -16.81 -3.12 9.45
C ALA A 24 -16.55 -2.65 10.88
N VAL A 25 -16.27 -1.36 11.05
CA VAL A 25 -15.96 -0.79 12.39
C VAL A 25 -17.24 -0.48 13.16
N ASN A 26 -18.18 0.25 12.55
CA ASN A 26 -19.35 0.76 13.23
C ASN A 26 -20.54 -0.21 13.19
N GLY A 27 -20.65 -1.06 12.18
CA GLY A 27 -21.64 -2.13 12.10
C GLY A 27 -21.20 -3.39 12.85
N CYS A 28 -20.11 -4.01 12.43
CA CYS A 28 -19.61 -5.26 13.02
C CYS A 28 -18.82 -5.06 14.32
N LYS A 29 -18.61 -3.81 14.77
CA LYS A 29 -17.84 -3.46 15.99
C LYS A 29 -16.41 -4.02 15.98
N MET A 30 -15.82 -4.13 14.80
CA MET A 30 -14.46 -4.63 14.63
C MET A 30 -13.45 -3.48 14.70
N PRO A 31 -12.30 -3.63 15.41
CA PRO A 31 -11.24 -2.64 15.33
C PRO A 31 -10.77 -2.39 13.89
N LEU A 32 -10.52 -1.14 13.53
CA LEU A 32 -10.12 -0.74 12.16
C LEU A 32 -8.94 -1.57 11.64
N ARG A 33 -7.88 -1.73 12.45
CA ARG A 33 -6.70 -2.54 12.08
C ARG A 33 -7.05 -3.99 11.81
N ASP A 34 -7.89 -4.59 12.63
CA ASP A 34 -8.24 -6.01 12.51
C ASP A 34 -8.99 -6.26 11.19
N PHE A 35 -9.97 -5.40 10.88
CA PHE A 35 -10.67 -5.50 9.60
C PHE A 35 -9.74 -5.20 8.41
N TYR A 36 -8.94 -4.13 8.50
CA TYR A 36 -8.06 -3.77 7.40
C TYR A 36 -7.02 -4.85 7.12
N SER A 37 -6.50 -5.52 8.15
CA SER A 37 -5.60 -6.67 7.98
C SER A 37 -6.29 -7.83 7.26
N ARG A 38 -7.58 -8.08 7.52
CA ARG A 38 -8.39 -9.06 6.79
C ARG A 38 -8.61 -8.63 5.34
N PHE A 39 -8.91 -7.35 5.11
CA PHE A 39 -9.04 -6.79 3.77
C PHE A 39 -7.75 -7.02 2.97
N LEU A 40 -6.58 -6.68 3.51
CA LEU A 40 -5.29 -6.90 2.86
C LEU A 40 -4.99 -8.37 2.57
N ALA A 41 -5.48 -9.30 3.39
CA ALA A 41 -5.31 -10.74 3.21
C ALA A 41 -6.34 -11.37 2.24
N SER A 42 -7.38 -10.62 1.84
CA SER A 42 -8.46 -11.10 0.99
C SER A 42 -8.15 -10.84 -0.50
N ARG A 43 -8.83 -11.61 -1.37
CA ARG A 43 -8.81 -11.33 -2.81
C ARG A 43 -9.53 -10.03 -3.19
N VAL A 44 -10.34 -9.50 -2.29
CA VAL A 44 -11.08 -8.26 -2.50
C VAL A 44 -10.11 -7.08 -2.67
N SER A 45 -9.06 -7.00 -1.85
CA SER A 45 -8.07 -5.91 -1.94
C SER A 45 -7.34 -5.90 -3.28
N ASP A 46 -6.89 -7.07 -3.73
CA ASP A 46 -6.19 -7.21 -5.01
C ASP A 46 -7.12 -6.87 -6.19
N ALA A 47 -8.33 -7.43 -6.18
CA ALA A 47 -9.30 -7.21 -7.24
C ALA A 47 -9.80 -5.77 -7.32
N PHE A 48 -10.00 -5.13 -6.16
CA PHE A 48 -10.36 -3.71 -6.09
C PHE A 48 -9.22 -2.84 -6.61
N GLY A 49 -8.00 -3.04 -6.10
CA GLY A 49 -6.81 -2.31 -6.51
C GLY A 49 -6.46 -2.47 -7.99
N ALA A 50 -6.74 -3.64 -8.58
CA ALA A 50 -6.57 -3.93 -10.00
C ALA A 50 -7.70 -3.36 -10.90
N GLY A 51 -8.68 -2.69 -10.32
CA GLY A 51 -9.75 -2.04 -11.09
C GLY A 51 -10.83 -2.97 -11.62
N PHE A 52 -11.06 -4.13 -11.00
CA PHE A 52 -12.13 -5.03 -11.44
C PHE A 52 -13.51 -4.41 -11.19
N PRO A 53 -14.32 -4.14 -12.23
CA PRO A 53 -15.58 -3.40 -12.10
C PRO A 53 -16.57 -4.00 -11.10
N LYS A 54 -16.57 -5.32 -10.94
CA LYS A 54 -17.41 -6.01 -9.95
C LYS A 54 -17.19 -5.49 -8.53
N TYR A 55 -15.95 -5.19 -8.17
CA TYR A 55 -15.56 -4.78 -6.82
C TYR A 55 -15.57 -3.25 -6.65
N LEU A 56 -15.37 -2.51 -7.74
CA LEU A 56 -15.39 -1.04 -7.71
C LEU A 56 -16.82 -0.46 -7.67
N VAL A 57 -17.69 -0.99 -8.53
CA VAL A 57 -19.01 -0.39 -8.81
C VAL A 57 -20.14 -1.42 -8.83
N GLY A 58 -19.82 -2.72 -8.76
CA GLY A 58 -20.81 -3.79 -8.88
C GLY A 58 -21.27 -4.38 -7.55
N MET A 59 -20.72 -3.92 -6.43
CA MET A 59 -21.07 -4.33 -5.07
C MET A 59 -21.11 -3.08 -4.18
N SER A 60 -22.00 -3.07 -3.20
CA SER A 60 -21.98 -2.06 -2.14
C SER A 60 -20.79 -2.27 -1.20
N GLY A 61 -20.41 -1.24 -0.43
CA GLY A 61 -19.33 -1.39 0.57
C GLY A 61 -19.66 -2.43 1.64
N ILE A 62 -20.94 -2.55 2.02
CA ILE A 62 -21.39 -3.59 2.96
C ILE A 62 -21.20 -4.99 2.39
N GLU A 63 -21.57 -5.23 1.13
CA GLU A 63 -21.35 -6.52 0.47
C GLU A 63 -19.86 -6.84 0.34
N LEU A 64 -19.01 -5.83 0.08
CA LEU A 64 -17.56 -6.02 0.08
C LEU A 64 -17.03 -6.39 1.46
N ALA A 65 -17.48 -5.71 2.53
CA ALA A 65 -17.07 -6.03 3.89
C ALA A 65 -17.46 -7.49 4.26
N ILE A 66 -18.69 -7.87 4.00
CA ILE A 66 -19.18 -9.24 4.24
C ILE A 66 -18.30 -10.23 3.47
N LYS A 67 -18.00 -9.96 2.21
CA LYS A 67 -17.14 -10.82 1.39
C LYS A 67 -15.73 -10.96 1.96
N VAL A 68 -15.11 -9.88 2.46
CA VAL A 68 -13.82 -9.93 3.16
C VAL A 68 -13.91 -10.82 4.41
N LEU A 69 -14.96 -10.66 5.21
CA LEU A 69 -15.17 -11.43 6.42
C LEU A 69 -15.36 -12.92 6.14
N GLU A 70 -16.14 -13.27 5.10
CA GLU A 70 -16.32 -14.65 4.65
C GLU A 70 -15.01 -15.28 4.14
N GLU A 71 -14.26 -14.57 3.26
CA GLU A 71 -13.00 -15.06 2.71
C GLU A 71 -11.92 -15.28 3.79
N THR A 72 -11.99 -14.52 4.89
CA THR A 72 -11.02 -14.59 5.99
C THR A 72 -11.50 -15.40 7.20
N GLY A 73 -12.62 -16.13 7.07
CA GLY A 73 -13.13 -17.04 8.10
C GLY A 73 -13.55 -16.33 9.38
N TYR A 74 -14.19 -15.17 9.27
CA TYR A 74 -14.74 -14.47 10.44
C TYR A 74 -16.00 -15.18 10.96
N GLU A 75 -16.02 -15.51 12.24
CA GLU A 75 -17.13 -16.23 12.90
C GLU A 75 -17.98 -15.32 13.82
N GLY A 76 -17.70 -14.00 13.84
CA GLY A 76 -18.45 -13.05 14.64
C GLY A 76 -19.79 -12.63 14.03
N ASP A 77 -20.45 -11.71 14.68
CA ASP A 77 -21.74 -11.19 14.23
C ASP A 77 -21.61 -10.30 12.97
N ILE A 78 -22.51 -10.51 12.02
CA ILE A 78 -22.58 -9.76 10.74
C ILE A 78 -24.00 -9.17 10.64
N PRO A 79 -24.20 -7.92 11.08
CA PRO A 79 -25.52 -7.29 11.07
C PRO A 79 -25.90 -6.87 9.64
N TYR A 80 -26.99 -7.42 9.10
CA TYR A 80 -27.49 -7.12 7.75
C TYR A 80 -28.37 -5.85 7.68
N ASP A 81 -28.76 -5.30 8.81
CA ASP A 81 -29.65 -4.13 8.93
C ASP A 81 -28.92 -2.86 9.36
N TYR A 82 -27.59 -2.83 9.14
CA TYR A 82 -26.80 -1.65 9.48
C TYR A 82 -27.20 -0.43 8.61
N ALA A 83 -27.48 0.66 9.29
CA ALA A 83 -27.66 1.96 8.67
C ALA A 83 -26.63 2.94 9.26
N PRO A 84 -25.78 3.56 8.43
CA PRO A 84 -24.81 4.53 8.90
C PRO A 84 -25.52 5.77 9.48
N GLU A 85 -25.11 6.22 10.65
CA GLU A 85 -25.71 7.40 11.31
C GLU A 85 -25.13 8.71 10.79
N ALA A 86 -23.88 8.74 10.37
CA ALA A 86 -23.19 9.89 9.78
C ALA A 86 -21.88 9.44 9.12
N PRO A 87 -21.30 10.23 8.20
CA PRO A 87 -19.98 9.94 7.67
C PRO A 87 -18.92 10.19 8.76
N TRP A 88 -18.44 9.11 9.35
CA TRP A 88 -17.44 9.11 10.42
C TRP A 88 -16.01 8.97 9.88
N VAL A 89 -15.07 8.93 10.81
CA VAL A 89 -13.64 8.76 10.56
C VAL A 89 -13.37 7.57 9.62
N GLU A 90 -14.03 6.44 9.85
CA GLU A 90 -13.83 5.21 9.08
C GLU A 90 -14.27 5.33 7.63
N TYR A 91 -15.43 5.97 7.39
CA TYR A 91 -15.91 6.23 6.04
C TYR A 91 -14.94 7.13 5.26
N TRP A 92 -14.52 8.25 5.88
CA TRP A 92 -13.54 9.14 5.27
C TRP A 92 -12.19 8.45 5.05
N THR A 93 -11.74 7.63 6.00
CA THR A 93 -10.51 6.86 5.91
C THR A 93 -10.53 5.89 4.72
N GLY A 94 -11.68 5.23 4.50
CA GLY A 94 -11.90 4.39 3.32
C GLY A 94 -11.82 5.15 2.02
N MET A 95 -12.47 6.32 1.93
CA MET A 95 -12.37 7.20 0.77
C MET A 95 -10.93 7.65 0.53
N ALA A 96 -10.22 8.07 1.58
CA ALA A 96 -8.87 8.59 1.49
C ALA A 96 -7.87 7.52 1.01
N VAL A 97 -7.93 6.30 1.56
CA VAL A 97 -7.03 5.22 1.12
C VAL A 97 -7.36 4.75 -0.30
N ALA A 98 -8.65 4.73 -0.70
CA ALA A 98 -9.05 4.42 -2.08
C ALA A 98 -8.52 5.48 -3.06
N TYR A 99 -8.62 6.76 -2.69
CA TYR A 99 -8.10 7.86 -3.51
C TYR A 99 -6.58 7.78 -3.68
N LEU A 100 -5.85 7.51 -2.60
CA LEU A 100 -4.40 7.33 -2.63
C LEU A 100 -4.01 6.12 -3.51
N GLN A 101 -4.71 5.01 -3.37
CA GLN A 101 -4.52 3.81 -4.17
C GLN A 101 -4.75 4.09 -5.65
N TRP A 102 -5.88 4.71 -5.99
CA TRP A 102 -6.22 5.07 -7.38
C TRP A 102 -5.16 5.98 -8.00
N TYR A 103 -4.75 7.02 -7.26
CA TYR A 103 -3.80 8.01 -7.75
C TYR A 103 -2.41 7.43 -7.99
N THR A 104 -1.93 6.62 -7.05
CA THR A 104 -0.56 6.07 -7.11
C THR A 104 -0.46 4.79 -7.94
N GLY A 105 -1.54 4.01 -8.04
CA GLY A 105 -1.53 2.67 -8.60
C GLY A 105 -0.80 1.63 -7.73
N HIS A 106 -0.38 2.01 -6.51
CA HIS A 106 0.18 1.06 -5.56
C HIS A 106 -0.89 0.13 -4.97
N THR A 107 -0.50 -1.06 -4.51
CA THR A 107 -1.41 -1.94 -3.77
C THR A 107 -1.74 -1.36 -2.40
N PHE A 108 -2.88 -1.74 -1.83
CA PHE A 108 -3.23 -1.36 -0.46
C PHE A 108 -2.18 -1.84 0.56
N SER A 109 -1.64 -3.05 0.34
CA SER A 109 -0.56 -3.60 1.16
C SER A 109 0.72 -2.77 1.10
N TYR A 110 1.09 -2.29 -0.09
CA TYR A 110 2.21 -1.38 -0.26
C TYR A 110 2.01 -0.09 0.52
N ILE A 111 0.86 0.56 0.35
CA ILE A 111 0.52 1.81 1.03
C ILE A 111 0.63 1.65 2.56
N ASP A 112 0.02 0.58 3.09
CA ASP A 112 0.01 0.29 4.53
C ASP A 112 1.42 0.06 5.10
N SER A 113 2.27 -0.65 4.37
CA SER A 113 3.64 -0.98 4.80
C SER A 113 4.69 0.11 4.53
N HIS A 114 4.38 1.10 3.70
CA HIS A 114 5.32 2.13 3.26
C HIS A 114 5.00 3.53 3.83
N GLY A 115 4.67 3.60 5.11
CA GLY A 115 4.57 4.88 5.83
C GLY A 115 3.16 5.47 5.89
N MET A 116 2.17 4.78 5.31
CA MET A 116 0.76 5.15 5.38
C MET A 116 -0.13 4.02 5.92
N PRO A 117 0.18 3.48 7.13
CA PRO A 117 -0.71 2.51 7.77
C PRO A 117 -2.09 3.12 7.99
N ILE A 118 -3.13 2.27 7.97
CA ILE A 118 -4.52 2.72 7.96
C ILE A 118 -4.86 3.64 9.14
N GLU A 119 -4.25 3.43 10.31
CA GLU A 119 -4.41 4.30 11.47
C GLU A 119 -3.87 5.70 11.22
N SER A 120 -2.71 5.80 10.55
CA SER A 120 -2.12 7.10 10.19
C SER A 120 -3.00 7.89 9.21
N ILE A 121 -3.80 7.19 8.38
CA ILE A 121 -4.79 7.83 7.52
C ILE A 121 -5.96 8.31 8.37
N ALA A 122 -6.48 7.48 9.28
CA ALA A 122 -7.53 7.85 10.20
C ALA A 122 -7.16 9.06 11.09
N ASP A 123 -5.91 9.12 11.57
CA ASP A 123 -5.40 10.23 12.38
C ASP A 123 -5.39 11.58 11.63
N ILE A 124 -5.33 11.55 10.30
CA ILE A 124 -5.39 12.76 9.47
C ILE A 124 -6.82 13.30 9.32
N PHE A 125 -7.85 12.55 9.68
CA PHE A 125 -9.24 12.97 9.56
C PHE A 125 -9.46 14.38 10.12
N PHE A 126 -9.03 14.66 11.33
CA PHE A 126 -8.94 16.02 11.84
C PHE A 126 -7.55 16.59 11.51
N PRO A 127 -7.41 17.68 10.78
CA PRO A 127 -8.38 18.69 10.33
C PRO A 127 -8.85 18.58 8.87
N TYR A 128 -8.65 17.45 8.17
CA TYR A 128 -8.81 17.40 6.71
C TYR A 128 -10.15 16.86 6.20
N HIS A 129 -11.06 16.42 7.08
CA HIS A 129 -12.34 15.83 6.68
C HIS A 129 -13.28 16.82 5.95
N GLU A 130 -13.12 18.12 6.18
CA GLU A 130 -13.88 19.18 5.47
C GLU A 130 -13.14 19.69 4.21
N ALA A 131 -11.91 19.26 4.00
CA ALA A 131 -11.12 19.66 2.85
C ALA A 131 -11.27 18.67 1.69
N ASP A 132 -10.92 19.13 0.49
CA ASP A 132 -10.83 18.26 -0.67
C ASP A 132 -9.75 17.17 -0.43
N LEU A 133 -10.00 15.94 -0.90
CA LEU A 133 -9.08 14.81 -0.77
C LEU A 133 -7.71 15.06 -1.40
N THR A 134 -7.57 16.04 -2.30
CA THR A 134 -6.27 16.45 -2.85
C THR A 134 -5.32 16.96 -1.76
N LYS A 135 -5.85 17.60 -0.69
CA LYS A 135 -5.03 18.02 0.46
C LYS A 135 -4.48 16.85 1.26
N PHE A 136 -5.29 15.82 1.44
CA PHE A 136 -4.82 14.56 2.01
C PHE A 136 -3.76 13.91 1.11
N LEU A 137 -3.99 13.89 -0.21
CA LEU A 137 -3.07 13.28 -1.16
C LEU A 137 -1.67 13.91 -1.09
N ASP A 138 -1.56 15.25 -1.03
CA ASP A 138 -0.28 15.94 -0.91
C ASP A 138 0.52 15.43 0.29
N ILE A 139 -0.13 15.28 1.46
CA ILE A 139 0.49 14.78 2.68
C ILE A 139 0.87 13.30 2.57
N ALA A 140 -0.01 12.51 1.99
CA ALA A 140 0.22 11.08 1.83
C ALA A 140 1.41 10.80 0.90
N LEU A 141 1.51 11.52 -0.22
CA LEU A 141 2.63 11.40 -1.15
C LEU A 141 3.96 11.81 -0.49
N GLU A 142 3.98 12.90 0.27
CA GLU A 142 5.17 13.33 1.02
C GLU A 142 5.62 12.25 2.02
N ARG A 143 4.68 11.64 2.75
CA ARG A 143 4.98 10.58 3.72
C ARG A 143 5.50 9.31 3.04
N LEU A 144 4.88 8.87 1.95
CA LEU A 144 5.36 7.72 1.15
C LEU A 144 6.78 7.99 0.63
N GLU A 145 7.02 9.16 0.03
CA GLU A 145 8.34 9.54 -0.48
C GLU A 145 9.39 9.58 0.62
N LYS A 146 9.05 10.15 1.77
CA LYS A 146 9.94 10.19 2.93
C LYS A 146 10.25 8.80 3.45
N PHE A 147 9.24 7.94 3.60
CA PHE A 147 9.43 6.56 4.03
C PHE A 147 10.38 5.81 3.09
N CYS A 148 10.17 5.91 1.78
CA CYS A 148 11.04 5.28 0.78
C CYS A 148 12.49 5.83 0.81
N LYS A 149 12.68 7.12 1.16
CA LYS A 149 14.01 7.71 1.32
C LYS A 149 14.72 7.27 2.60
N ASP A 150 13.95 7.14 3.69
CA ASP A 150 14.46 6.80 5.03
C ASP A 150 14.57 5.28 5.25
N ALA A 151 13.87 4.46 4.44
CA ALA A 151 13.93 3.01 4.53
C ALA A 151 15.34 2.48 4.24
N PRO A 152 15.82 1.47 4.99
CA PRO A 152 17.06 0.79 4.67
C PRO A 152 16.99 0.26 3.23
N GLN A 153 17.92 0.70 2.40
CA GLN A 153 17.96 0.20 1.02
C GLN A 153 18.35 -1.29 1.05
N PRO A 154 17.62 -2.18 0.36
CA PRO A 154 17.86 -3.63 0.44
C PRO A 154 19.31 -4.00 0.17
N VAL A 155 19.97 -3.36 -0.79
CA VAL A 155 21.40 -3.59 -1.08
C VAL A 155 22.27 -3.35 0.15
N LYS A 156 22.01 -2.28 0.91
CA LYS A 156 22.76 -1.96 2.13
C LYS A 156 22.48 -2.98 3.23
N GLU A 157 21.21 -3.32 3.45
CA GLU A 157 20.78 -4.24 4.49
C GLU A 157 21.43 -5.64 4.29
N TYR A 158 21.28 -6.23 3.10
CA TYR A 158 21.89 -7.53 2.80
C TYR A 158 23.41 -7.50 2.90
N ARG A 159 24.05 -6.40 2.46
CA ARG A 159 25.50 -6.24 2.59
C ARG A 159 25.95 -6.22 4.07
N GLU A 160 25.22 -5.49 4.90
CA GLU A 160 25.53 -5.39 6.36
C GLU A 160 25.29 -6.72 7.09
N ILE A 161 24.24 -7.45 6.75
CA ILE A 161 24.01 -8.81 7.24
C ILE A 161 25.17 -9.73 6.91
N LEU A 162 25.75 -9.63 5.70
CA LEU A 162 26.92 -10.40 5.29
C LEU A 162 28.25 -9.88 5.86
N GLY A 163 28.25 -8.75 6.54
CA GLY A 163 29.44 -8.13 7.12
C GLY A 163 30.49 -7.70 6.10
N ILE A 164 30.13 -7.46 4.85
CA ILE A 164 31.07 -7.05 3.79
C ILE A 164 31.06 -5.54 3.57
N SER A 165 32.21 -4.98 3.15
CA SER A 165 32.31 -3.55 2.84
C SER A 165 31.71 -3.22 1.46
N GLN A 166 31.40 -1.94 1.21
CA GLN A 166 30.97 -1.46 -0.10
C GLN A 166 32.02 -1.75 -1.21
N ASP A 167 33.30 -1.61 -0.88
CA ASP A 167 34.40 -1.94 -1.80
C ASP A 167 34.44 -3.43 -2.12
N GLU A 168 34.21 -4.29 -1.13
CA GLU A 168 34.13 -5.73 -1.33
C GLU A 168 32.94 -6.11 -2.21
N LEU A 169 31.76 -5.52 -1.98
CA LEU A 169 30.59 -5.74 -2.80
C LEU A 169 30.85 -5.29 -4.25
N ALA A 170 31.48 -4.12 -4.44
CA ALA A 170 31.85 -3.61 -5.76
C ALA A 170 32.79 -4.58 -6.50
N ARG A 171 33.79 -5.15 -5.81
CA ARG A 171 34.69 -6.14 -6.41
C ARG A 171 33.97 -7.44 -6.81
N ARG A 172 33.09 -7.94 -5.95
CA ARG A 172 32.35 -9.19 -6.21
C ARG A 172 31.38 -9.09 -7.37
N THR A 173 30.74 -7.92 -7.50
CA THR A 173 29.68 -7.72 -8.49
C THR A 173 30.16 -7.12 -9.82
N GLY A 174 31.36 -6.51 -9.82
CA GLY A 174 31.83 -5.69 -10.95
C GLY A 174 31.06 -4.36 -11.09
N VAL A 175 30.19 -4.02 -10.15
CA VAL A 175 29.49 -2.73 -10.10
C VAL A 175 30.41 -1.69 -9.47
N SER A 176 30.49 -0.49 -10.06
CA SER A 176 31.37 0.53 -9.50
C SER A 176 30.98 0.92 -8.07
N LEU A 177 31.96 1.24 -7.22
CA LEU A 177 31.73 1.69 -5.85
C LEU A 177 30.77 2.90 -5.79
N ARG A 178 30.86 3.81 -6.78
CA ARG A 178 29.95 4.95 -6.90
C ARG A 178 28.50 4.48 -7.05
N MET A 179 28.25 3.46 -7.87
CA MET A 179 26.92 2.92 -8.09
C MET A 179 26.40 2.17 -6.86
N ILE A 180 27.26 1.35 -6.20
CA ILE A 180 26.90 0.72 -4.91
C ILE A 180 26.44 1.76 -3.90
N ARG A 181 27.20 2.84 -3.73
CA ARG A 181 26.82 3.95 -2.83
C ARG A 181 25.51 4.63 -3.25
N ALA A 182 25.30 4.80 -4.54
CA ALA A 182 24.07 5.42 -5.05
C ALA A 182 22.83 4.54 -4.79
N TYR A 183 22.94 3.21 -4.96
CA TYR A 183 21.88 2.28 -4.62
C TYR A 183 21.62 2.24 -3.11
N GLU A 184 22.65 2.18 -2.28
CA GLU A 184 22.53 2.16 -0.81
C GLU A 184 22.00 3.49 -0.22
N GLN A 185 22.06 4.58 -0.97
CA GLN A 185 21.54 5.89 -0.58
C GLN A 185 20.17 6.21 -1.21
N GLY A 186 19.58 5.27 -1.97
CA GLY A 186 18.35 5.52 -2.68
C GLY A 186 18.44 6.60 -3.79
N LYS A 187 19.67 7.01 -4.16
CA LYS A 187 19.90 8.01 -5.23
C LYS A 187 19.75 7.46 -6.63
N GLN A 188 19.81 6.14 -6.75
CA GLN A 188 19.60 5.40 -7.99
C GLN A 188 18.63 4.25 -7.70
N ASP A 189 17.64 4.16 -8.56
CA ASP A 189 16.64 3.11 -8.52
C ASP A 189 17.21 1.85 -9.18
N LEU A 190 17.31 0.77 -8.40
CA LEU A 190 17.84 -0.51 -8.89
C LEU A 190 16.89 -1.18 -9.90
N SER A 191 15.59 -0.86 -9.88
CA SER A 191 14.62 -1.39 -10.85
C SER A 191 14.93 -0.94 -12.30
N ARG A 192 15.65 0.18 -12.43
CA ARG A 192 16.09 0.74 -13.72
C ARG A 192 17.50 0.34 -14.12
N ALA A 193 18.14 -0.49 -13.32
CA ALA A 193 19.47 -1.00 -13.65
C ALA A 193 19.40 -2.07 -14.75
N GLU A 194 20.53 -2.31 -15.40
CA GLU A 194 20.65 -3.45 -16.31
C GLU A 194 20.38 -4.75 -15.53
N ALA A 195 19.64 -5.69 -16.11
CA ALA A 195 19.34 -6.99 -15.50
C ALA A 195 20.61 -7.70 -15.01
N ARG A 196 21.74 -7.55 -15.70
CA ARG A 196 23.04 -8.09 -15.28
C ARG A 196 23.52 -7.51 -13.96
N THR A 197 23.33 -6.21 -13.72
CA THR A 197 23.68 -5.54 -12.47
C THR A 197 22.86 -6.11 -11.30
N LEU A 198 21.55 -6.24 -11.50
CA LEU A 198 20.63 -6.81 -10.51
C LEU A 198 21.01 -8.25 -10.16
N LEU A 199 21.25 -9.09 -11.16
CA LEU A 199 21.67 -10.48 -10.96
C LEU A 199 23.02 -10.59 -10.24
N ASN A 200 24.02 -9.79 -10.62
CA ASN A 200 25.31 -9.80 -9.95
C ASN A 200 25.20 -9.40 -8.48
N LEU A 201 24.37 -8.40 -8.17
CA LEU A 201 24.11 -7.98 -6.79
C LEU A 201 23.40 -9.08 -6.02
N SER A 202 22.34 -9.69 -6.56
CA SER A 202 21.59 -10.74 -5.89
C SER A 202 22.47 -11.96 -5.57
N TRP A 203 23.32 -12.39 -6.48
CA TRP A 203 24.26 -13.48 -6.24
C TRP A 203 25.30 -13.14 -5.18
N ALA A 204 25.88 -11.94 -5.23
CA ALA A 204 26.89 -11.52 -4.26
C ALA A 204 26.31 -11.31 -2.85
N LEU A 205 25.03 -10.99 -2.76
CA LEU A 205 24.28 -10.73 -1.53
C LEU A 205 23.51 -11.96 -1.03
N HIS A 206 23.57 -13.09 -1.76
CA HIS A 206 22.89 -14.34 -1.43
C HIS A 206 21.37 -14.19 -1.23
N CYS A 207 20.73 -13.38 -2.05
CA CYS A 207 19.28 -13.15 -2.04
C CYS A 207 18.67 -13.29 -3.44
N SER A 208 17.33 -13.32 -3.53
CA SER A 208 16.68 -13.29 -4.84
C SER A 208 16.75 -11.89 -5.45
N PRO A 209 16.73 -11.74 -6.78
CA PRO A 209 16.69 -10.42 -7.42
C PRO A 209 15.52 -9.55 -6.95
N GLU A 210 14.37 -10.18 -6.72
CA GLU A 210 13.15 -9.53 -6.24
C GLU A 210 13.33 -8.93 -4.84
N ALA A 211 14.13 -9.56 -3.98
CA ALA A 211 14.41 -9.05 -2.63
C ALA A 211 15.24 -7.77 -2.62
N LEU A 212 15.90 -7.43 -3.73
CA LEU A 212 16.67 -6.19 -3.90
C LEU A 212 15.88 -5.06 -4.56
N LEU A 213 14.76 -5.40 -5.17
CA LEU A 213 13.89 -4.41 -5.80
C LEU A 213 12.93 -3.84 -4.74
N PRO A 214 12.66 -2.52 -4.74
CA PRO A 214 11.51 -2.02 -4.04
C PRO A 214 10.30 -2.79 -4.58
N PHE A 215 9.49 -3.33 -3.70
CA PHE A 215 8.30 -4.09 -4.08
C PHE A 215 7.37 -3.17 -4.89
N ASP A 216 7.50 -3.22 -6.21
CA ASP A 216 6.47 -2.81 -7.15
C ASP A 216 5.69 -4.10 -7.46
N GLU A 217 4.73 -4.44 -6.64
CA GLU A 217 3.65 -5.33 -7.08
C GLU A 217 2.85 -4.58 -8.16
N LYS A 218 3.21 -4.82 -9.42
CA LYS A 218 2.37 -4.48 -10.55
C LYS A 218 1.37 -5.59 -10.79
#